data_7295c47fcd0a9aede27e3e5643b6a539
#
_entry.id   7295c47fcd0a9aede27e3e5643b6a539
#
_cell.length_a   1.000
_cell.length_b   1.000
_cell.length_c   1.000
_cell.angle_alpha   90.00
_cell.angle_beta   90.00
_cell.angle_gamma   90.00
#
_symmetry.space_group_name_H-M   'P 1'
#
loop_
_entity.id
_entity.type
_entity.pdbx_description
1 polymer ?
#
loop_
_entity_poly.entity_id
_entity_poly.type
_entity_poly.pdbx_seq_one_letter_code
_entity_poly.pdbx_strand_id
1 'polypeptide(L)'
;FSTIIYEYDNKGRLVKQAEFGINDAPTGYKSFEYDKSGRKTLMTSFVAETDKDYSEEYRTSYEYDSDGNITKAVSTIDGKTVSVTAYEYKDGLLIDEKNYEGESFVASEYKYECGADGRKTRCVRIDNMEGDTSENRYTYTSSGLLLADLSYGDDGKVISRTEHSYDANGNAVKLSVYNAKGGLISSTLNEYTYDDYGNIKRCAVTHSDGSKGTTTQYKWEYTKG
;
A
#
# COMPACT_ATOMS: atom_id res chain seq x y z
N PHE A 1 -24.23 -2.81 -8.45
CA PHE A 1 -23.20 -1.84 -8.85
C PHE A 1 -22.98 -0.89 -7.66
N SER A 2 -21.76 -0.49 -7.41
CA SER A 2 -21.40 0.58 -6.47
C SER A 2 -20.95 1.80 -7.28
N THR A 3 -21.19 2.99 -6.74
CA THR A 3 -20.76 4.26 -7.34
C THR A 3 -19.77 4.94 -6.41
N ILE A 4 -18.69 5.48 -6.94
CA ILE A 4 -17.72 6.30 -6.17
C ILE A 4 -17.69 7.68 -6.82
N ILE A 5 -17.87 8.72 -6.00
CA ILE A 5 -17.83 10.11 -6.42
C ILE A 5 -16.60 10.77 -5.78
N TYR A 6 -15.83 11.49 -6.60
CA TYR A 6 -14.65 12.22 -6.18
C TYR A 6 -14.88 13.71 -6.34
N GLU A 7 -14.55 14.49 -5.29
CA GLU A 7 -14.59 15.95 -5.32
C GLU A 7 -13.16 16.49 -5.15
N TYR A 8 -12.84 17.51 -5.93
CA TYR A 8 -11.52 18.14 -5.95
C TYR A 8 -11.63 19.63 -5.64
N ASP A 9 -10.63 20.20 -5.00
CA ASP A 9 -10.54 21.64 -4.79
C ASP A 9 -10.08 22.37 -6.06
N ASN A 10 -9.99 23.68 -5.98
CA ASN A 10 -9.56 24.55 -7.09
C ASN A 10 -8.07 24.38 -7.49
N LYS A 11 -7.29 23.60 -6.72
CA LYS A 11 -5.91 23.22 -7.02
C LYS A 11 -5.79 21.79 -7.55
N GLY A 12 -6.92 21.10 -7.78
CA GLY A 12 -6.97 19.71 -8.26
C GLY A 12 -6.66 18.67 -7.19
N ARG A 13 -6.69 19.01 -5.89
CA ARG A 13 -6.46 18.04 -4.81
C ARG A 13 -7.78 17.40 -4.41
N LEU A 14 -7.76 16.07 -4.20
CA LEU A 14 -8.92 15.31 -3.76
C LEU A 14 -9.34 15.77 -2.35
N VAL A 15 -10.54 16.31 -2.19
CA VAL A 15 -11.07 16.76 -0.89
C VAL A 15 -12.14 15.83 -0.34
N LYS A 16 -12.77 15.02 -1.22
CA LYS A 16 -13.77 14.04 -0.78
C LYS A 16 -13.87 12.87 -1.75
N GLN A 17 -14.08 11.69 -1.20
CA GLN A 17 -14.49 10.47 -1.89
C GLN A 17 -15.76 9.97 -1.18
N ALA A 18 -16.85 9.81 -1.89
CA ALA A 18 -18.10 9.27 -1.37
C ALA A 18 -18.43 7.95 -2.07
N GLU A 19 -18.86 6.96 -1.29
CA GLU A 19 -19.19 5.63 -1.78
C GLU A 19 -20.70 5.38 -1.60
N PHE A 20 -21.30 4.83 -2.65
CA PHE A 20 -22.73 4.52 -2.68
C PHE A 20 -22.92 3.06 -3.09
N GLY A 21 -23.77 2.36 -2.39
CA GLY A 21 -24.19 1.00 -2.71
C GLY A 21 -25.35 0.94 -3.69
N ILE A 22 -26.03 -0.20 -3.68
CA ILE A 22 -27.24 -0.42 -4.50
C ILE A 22 -28.32 0.60 -4.09
N ASN A 23 -29.04 1.14 -5.05
CA ASN A 23 -30.08 2.16 -4.89
C ASN A 23 -29.56 3.51 -4.36
N ASP A 24 -28.32 3.86 -4.69
CA ASP A 24 -27.69 5.12 -4.29
C ASP A 24 -27.67 5.39 -2.77
N ALA A 25 -27.75 4.33 -1.97
CA ALA A 25 -27.59 4.44 -0.52
C ALA A 25 -26.12 4.75 -0.20
N PRO A 26 -25.81 5.81 0.59
CA PRO A 26 -24.43 6.11 0.98
C PRO A 26 -23.90 4.99 1.88
N THR A 27 -22.74 4.45 1.54
CA THR A 27 -22.06 3.39 2.30
C THR A 27 -20.84 3.90 3.06
N GLY A 28 -20.32 5.05 2.65
CA GLY A 28 -19.20 5.67 3.34
C GLY A 28 -18.68 6.91 2.64
N TYR A 29 -17.81 7.64 3.33
CA TYR A 29 -17.04 8.71 2.70
C TYR A 29 -15.66 8.83 3.34
N LYS A 30 -14.75 9.47 2.59
CA LYS A 30 -13.47 10.01 3.08
C LYS A 30 -13.39 11.48 2.69
N SER A 31 -12.93 12.32 3.62
CA SER A 31 -12.60 13.70 3.33
C SER A 31 -11.17 14.00 3.72
N PHE A 32 -10.57 15.01 3.07
CA PHE A 32 -9.16 15.34 3.23
C PHE A 32 -9.00 16.85 3.38
N GLU A 33 -8.20 17.24 4.37
CA GLU A 33 -7.78 18.62 4.55
C GLU A 33 -6.28 18.77 4.28
N TYR A 34 -5.89 19.96 3.84
CA TYR A 34 -4.51 20.25 3.44
C TYR A 34 -4.03 21.58 4.02
N ASP A 35 -2.76 21.64 4.33
CA ASP A 35 -2.12 22.89 4.69
C ASP A 35 -1.87 23.80 3.46
N LYS A 36 -1.28 24.98 3.72
CA LYS A 36 -0.96 25.96 2.67
C LYS A 36 0.08 25.43 1.66
N SER A 37 0.92 24.50 2.09
CA SER A 37 1.94 23.83 1.25
C SER A 37 1.38 22.66 0.45
N GLY A 38 0.11 22.29 0.66
CA GLY A 38 -0.57 21.19 -0.02
C GLY A 38 -0.35 19.83 0.64
N ARG A 39 0.20 19.78 1.85
CA ARG A 39 0.37 18.53 2.61
C ARG A 39 -0.94 18.21 3.34
N LYS A 40 -1.32 16.93 3.35
CA LYS A 40 -2.54 16.45 4.01
C LYS A 40 -2.40 16.60 5.53
N THR A 41 -3.30 17.34 6.16
CA THR A 41 -3.31 17.54 7.61
C THR A 41 -4.33 16.70 8.34
N LEU A 42 -5.43 16.37 7.67
CA LEU A 42 -6.48 15.54 8.23
C LEU A 42 -7.09 14.64 7.16
N MET A 43 -7.41 13.43 7.54
CA MET A 43 -8.32 12.53 6.83
C MET A 43 -9.45 12.18 7.80
N THR A 44 -10.69 12.33 7.35
CA THR A 44 -11.87 11.82 8.06
C THR A 44 -12.46 10.70 7.21
N SER A 45 -12.75 9.55 7.80
CA SER A 45 -13.45 8.47 7.14
C SER A 45 -14.65 8.03 7.98
N PHE A 46 -15.69 7.67 7.26
CA PHE A 46 -16.96 7.25 7.80
C PHE A 46 -17.42 6.01 7.01
N VAL A 47 -17.86 4.99 7.73
CA VAL A 47 -18.45 3.78 7.14
C VAL A 47 -19.84 3.63 7.73
N ALA A 48 -20.87 3.59 6.87
CA ALA A 48 -22.22 3.28 7.29
C ALA A 48 -22.33 1.77 7.53
N GLU A 49 -22.50 1.34 8.77
CA GLU A 49 -22.84 -0.05 9.07
C GLU A 49 -24.35 -0.26 8.87
N THR A 50 -24.70 -1.23 8.01
CA THR A 50 -26.10 -1.49 7.62
C THR A 50 -26.97 -2.08 8.72
N ASP A 51 -26.38 -2.56 9.82
CA ASP A 51 -27.09 -3.29 10.89
C ASP A 51 -26.99 -2.64 12.27
N LYS A 52 -26.41 -1.45 12.39
CA LYS A 52 -26.27 -0.73 13.65
C LYS A 52 -26.71 0.73 13.51
N ASP A 53 -27.40 1.23 14.55
CA ASP A 53 -27.92 2.60 14.62
C ASP A 53 -26.84 3.70 14.75
N TYR A 54 -25.55 3.37 14.67
CA TYR A 54 -24.48 4.35 14.73
C TYR A 54 -23.33 3.98 13.80
N SER A 55 -22.73 5.00 13.34
CA SER A 55 -21.60 5.04 12.43
C SER A 55 -20.41 5.62 13.18
N GLU A 56 -19.27 4.98 13.07
CA GLU A 56 -18.03 5.49 13.67
C GLU A 56 -17.32 6.44 12.69
N GLU A 57 -16.93 7.60 13.19
CA GLU A 57 -16.09 8.53 12.44
C GLU A 57 -14.63 8.37 12.87
N TYR A 58 -13.79 7.92 11.94
CA TYR A 58 -12.35 7.82 12.10
C TYR A 58 -11.70 9.10 11.61
N ARG A 59 -10.86 9.72 12.42
CA ARG A 59 -10.06 10.87 12.05
C ARG A 59 -8.57 10.54 12.17
N THR A 60 -7.80 10.82 11.11
CA THR A 60 -6.34 10.70 11.15
C THR A 60 -5.71 12.06 10.87
N SER A 61 -5.00 12.60 11.84
CA SER A 61 -4.20 13.83 11.69
C SER A 61 -2.75 13.49 11.40
N TYR A 62 -2.04 14.38 10.68
CA TYR A 62 -0.66 14.19 10.24
C TYR A 62 0.23 15.34 10.67
N GLU A 63 1.41 15.03 11.21
CA GLU A 63 2.47 15.95 11.51
C GLU A 63 3.65 15.76 10.54
N TYR A 64 4.39 16.82 10.26
CA TYR A 64 5.45 16.83 9.26
C TYR A 64 6.72 17.49 9.80
N ASP A 65 7.88 17.01 9.34
CA ASP A 65 9.15 17.71 9.52
C ASP A 65 9.29 18.91 8.55
N SER A 66 10.43 19.60 8.63
CA SER A 66 10.76 20.72 7.74
C SER A 66 10.92 20.30 6.28
N ASP A 67 11.28 19.06 6.02
CA ASP A 67 11.53 18.50 4.69
C ASP A 67 10.24 17.99 4.03
N GLY A 68 9.13 17.96 4.80
CA GLY A 68 7.81 17.54 4.34
C GLY A 68 7.54 16.05 4.51
N ASN A 69 8.37 15.32 5.25
CA ASN A 69 8.11 13.93 5.60
C ASN A 69 7.10 13.85 6.74
N ILE A 70 6.20 12.87 6.71
CA ILE A 70 5.27 12.60 7.81
C ILE A 70 6.06 12.05 8.99
N THR A 71 6.05 12.74 10.14
CA THR A 71 6.71 12.28 11.37
C THR A 71 5.74 11.57 12.30
N LYS A 72 4.44 11.87 12.19
CA LYS A 72 3.41 11.26 13.03
C LYS A 72 2.06 11.23 12.35
N ALA A 73 1.32 10.16 12.54
CA ALA A 73 -0.10 10.07 12.23
C ALA A 73 -0.85 9.63 13.49
N VAL A 74 -1.93 10.34 13.85
CA VAL A 74 -2.75 10.05 15.02
C VAL A 74 -4.18 9.76 14.57
N SER A 75 -4.66 8.55 14.86
CA SER A 75 -6.04 8.15 14.56
C SER A 75 -6.92 8.19 15.81
N THR A 76 -8.09 8.78 15.67
CA THR A 76 -9.08 8.93 16.75
C THR A 76 -10.43 8.43 16.30
N ILE A 77 -11.20 7.89 17.26
CA ILE A 77 -12.64 7.61 17.15
C ILE A 77 -13.31 8.39 18.27
N ASP A 78 -14.33 9.17 17.96
CA ASP A 78 -15.07 10.00 18.92
C ASP A 78 -14.14 10.86 19.80
N GLY A 79 -13.06 11.37 19.20
CA GLY A 79 -12.05 12.18 19.88
C GLY A 79 -11.09 11.43 20.80
N LYS A 80 -11.20 10.10 20.90
CA LYS A 80 -10.25 9.26 21.65
C LYS A 80 -9.20 8.69 20.72
N THR A 81 -7.93 8.80 21.08
CA THR A 81 -6.83 8.18 20.32
C THR A 81 -6.95 6.66 20.36
N VAL A 82 -7.02 6.05 19.18
CA VAL A 82 -7.04 4.59 18.99
C VAL A 82 -5.71 4.05 18.49
N SER A 83 -4.99 4.84 17.69
CA SER A 83 -3.63 4.48 17.26
C SER A 83 -2.78 5.69 16.97
N VAL A 84 -1.47 5.51 17.10
CA VAL A 84 -0.46 6.47 16.68
C VAL A 84 0.57 5.72 15.84
N THR A 85 0.97 6.30 14.71
CA THR A 85 2.15 5.84 13.96
C THR A 85 3.19 6.95 13.98
N ALA A 86 4.40 6.63 14.44
CA ALA A 86 5.56 7.54 14.44
C ALA A 86 6.57 7.08 13.40
N TYR A 87 7.19 8.02 12.71
CA TYR A 87 8.15 7.77 11.64
C TYR A 87 9.45 8.50 11.93
N GLU A 88 10.59 7.84 11.72
CA GLU A 88 11.91 8.42 11.83
C GLU A 88 12.65 8.32 10.50
N TYR A 89 13.31 9.42 10.12
CA TYR A 89 14.04 9.54 8.86
C TYR A 89 15.50 9.86 9.12
N LYS A 90 16.35 9.34 8.25
CA LYS A 90 17.78 9.70 8.18
C LYS A 90 18.15 9.94 6.73
N ASP A 91 18.75 11.10 6.45
CA ASP A 91 19.13 11.51 5.08
C ASP A 91 17.94 11.43 4.08
N GLY A 92 16.74 11.77 4.55
CA GLY A 92 15.49 11.72 3.77
C GLY A 92 14.92 10.30 3.57
N LEU A 93 15.54 9.28 4.14
CA LEU A 93 15.08 7.88 4.04
C LEU A 93 14.40 7.44 5.33
N LEU A 94 13.23 6.81 5.22
CA LEU A 94 12.53 6.21 6.37
C LEU A 94 13.38 5.06 6.93
N ILE A 95 13.74 5.14 8.22
CA ILE A 95 14.55 4.14 8.92
C ILE A 95 13.78 3.41 10.01
N ASP A 96 12.75 4.03 10.60
CA ASP A 96 11.95 3.44 11.67
C ASP A 96 10.49 3.87 11.55
N GLU A 97 9.58 2.94 11.82
CA GLU A 97 8.14 3.16 11.92
C GLU A 97 7.62 2.42 13.14
N LYS A 98 6.99 3.12 14.08
CA LYS A 98 6.39 2.55 15.28
C LYS A 98 4.89 2.73 15.27
N ASN A 99 4.17 1.64 15.39
CA ASN A 99 2.73 1.62 15.50
C ASN A 99 2.33 1.38 16.96
N TYR A 100 1.59 2.32 17.51
CA TYR A 100 1.10 2.29 18.88
C TYR A 100 -0.39 1.93 18.87
N GLU A 101 -0.80 1.06 19.78
CA GLU A 101 -2.19 0.93 20.19
C GLU A 101 -2.47 1.96 21.29
N GLY A 102 -3.47 2.82 21.08
CA GLY A 102 -3.64 4.01 21.89
C GLY A 102 -2.47 4.98 21.75
N GLU A 103 -1.99 5.53 22.86
CA GLU A 103 -0.95 6.58 22.87
C GLU A 103 0.45 6.09 23.26
N SER A 104 0.56 4.91 23.87
CA SER A 104 1.81 4.52 24.55
C SER A 104 2.27 3.09 24.34
N PHE A 105 1.41 2.15 23.98
CA PHE A 105 1.80 0.77 23.78
C PHE A 105 2.29 0.56 22.35
N VAL A 106 3.58 0.29 22.17
CA VAL A 106 4.15 -0.05 20.84
C VAL A 106 3.68 -1.45 20.46
N ALA A 107 2.66 -1.54 19.61
CA ALA A 107 2.13 -2.80 19.12
C ALA A 107 3.06 -3.45 18.10
N SER A 108 3.65 -2.66 17.20
CA SER A 108 4.66 -3.14 16.25
C SER A 108 5.67 -2.06 15.89
N GLU A 109 6.87 -2.49 15.50
CA GLU A 109 7.96 -1.64 15.04
C GLU A 109 8.52 -2.21 13.72
N TYR A 110 8.83 -1.33 12.76
CA TYR A 110 9.47 -1.66 11.50
C TYR A 110 10.75 -0.89 11.35
N LYS A 111 11.87 -1.61 11.19
CA LYS A 111 13.19 -1.02 10.95
C LYS A 111 13.61 -1.28 9.51
N TYR A 112 14.04 -0.24 8.84
CA TYR A 112 14.39 -0.28 7.43
C TYR A 112 15.87 0.02 7.21
N GLU A 113 16.49 -0.75 6.30
CA GLU A 113 17.78 -0.43 5.73
C GLU A 113 17.61 -0.14 4.24
N CYS A 114 18.31 0.87 3.76
CA CYS A 114 18.27 1.26 2.36
C CYS A 114 19.67 1.13 1.72
N GLY A 115 19.71 0.79 0.46
CA GLY A 115 20.92 0.82 -0.35
C GLY A 115 21.35 2.25 -0.69
N ALA A 116 22.49 2.39 -1.33
CA ALA A 116 23.04 3.69 -1.76
C ALA A 116 22.13 4.44 -2.76
N ASP A 117 21.22 3.72 -3.39
CA ASP A 117 20.22 4.26 -4.33
C ASP A 117 18.89 4.64 -3.65
N GLY A 118 18.84 4.58 -2.31
CA GLY A 118 17.67 4.90 -1.50
C GLY A 118 16.59 3.83 -1.45
N ARG A 119 16.77 2.68 -2.11
CA ARG A 119 15.78 1.60 -2.07
C ARG A 119 15.92 0.77 -0.82
N LYS A 120 14.78 0.35 -0.25
CA LYS A 120 14.78 -0.55 0.91
C LYS A 120 15.42 -1.89 0.54
N THR A 121 16.48 -2.27 1.25
CA THR A 121 17.17 -3.56 1.08
C THR A 121 16.79 -4.55 2.18
N ARG A 122 16.34 -4.04 3.33
CA ARG A 122 15.91 -4.85 4.47
C ARG A 122 14.78 -4.17 5.22
N CYS A 123 13.86 -4.98 5.76
CA CYS A 123 12.84 -4.57 6.72
C CYS A 123 12.78 -5.61 7.83
N VAL A 124 12.88 -5.17 9.08
CA VAL A 124 12.64 -6.00 10.26
C VAL A 124 11.34 -5.52 10.90
N ARG A 125 10.38 -6.43 11.06
CA ARG A 125 9.16 -6.20 11.84
C ARG A 125 9.33 -6.87 13.20
N ILE A 126 9.04 -6.11 14.25
CA ILE A 126 8.95 -6.60 15.62
C ILE A 126 7.48 -6.48 16.02
N ASP A 127 6.84 -7.59 16.34
CA ASP A 127 5.48 -7.64 16.86
C ASP A 127 5.51 -7.80 18.36
N ASN A 128 5.21 -6.73 19.09
CA ASN A 128 5.23 -6.75 20.55
C ASN A 128 3.96 -7.34 21.15
N MET A 129 2.89 -7.54 20.36
CA MET A 129 1.67 -8.20 20.82
C MET A 129 1.84 -9.73 20.83
N GLU A 130 2.47 -10.27 19.79
CA GLU A 130 2.70 -11.71 19.63
C GLU A 130 4.10 -12.12 20.15
N GLY A 131 5.01 -11.15 20.29
CA GLY A 131 6.38 -11.36 20.76
C GLY A 131 7.29 -11.99 19.70
N ASP A 132 6.93 -11.85 18.42
CA ASP A 132 7.69 -12.40 17.31
C ASP A 132 8.45 -11.32 16.51
N THR A 133 9.40 -11.77 15.71
CA THR A 133 10.18 -10.93 14.81
C THR A 133 10.27 -11.58 13.46
N SER A 134 10.06 -10.80 12.41
CA SER A 134 10.24 -11.24 11.03
C SER A 134 11.14 -10.28 10.27
N GLU A 135 11.83 -10.78 9.27
CA GLU A 135 12.73 -9.99 8.42
C GLU A 135 12.43 -10.25 6.95
N ASN A 136 12.42 -9.18 6.15
CA ASN A 136 12.38 -9.29 4.70
C ASN A 136 13.62 -8.61 4.10
N ARG A 137 14.22 -9.25 3.09
CA ARG A 137 15.31 -8.69 2.29
C ARG A 137 14.91 -8.59 0.84
N TYR A 138 15.27 -7.47 0.23
CA TYR A 138 14.84 -7.11 -1.12
C TYR A 138 16.03 -6.98 -2.06
N THR A 139 15.87 -7.46 -3.28
CA THR A 139 16.81 -7.25 -4.37
C THR A 139 16.10 -6.63 -5.56
N TYR A 140 16.86 -5.86 -6.36
CA TYR A 140 16.29 -5.09 -7.45
C TYR A 140 17.05 -5.33 -8.75
N THR A 141 16.37 -5.14 -9.88
CA THR A 141 17.00 -5.05 -11.18
C THR A 141 17.87 -3.78 -11.28
N SER A 142 18.72 -3.70 -12.28
CA SER A 142 19.47 -2.46 -12.57
C SER A 142 18.57 -1.25 -12.87
N SER A 143 17.36 -1.49 -13.39
CA SER A 143 16.35 -0.46 -13.62
C SER A 143 15.53 -0.09 -12.38
N GLY A 144 15.74 -0.80 -11.25
CA GLY A 144 15.09 -0.50 -9.97
C GLY A 144 13.79 -1.21 -9.70
N LEU A 145 13.41 -2.18 -10.53
CA LEU A 145 12.24 -3.01 -10.27
C LEU A 145 12.59 -4.09 -9.24
N LEU A 146 11.65 -4.43 -8.34
CA LEU A 146 11.84 -5.48 -7.35
C LEU A 146 12.06 -6.84 -8.03
N LEU A 147 13.23 -7.43 -7.85
CA LEU A 147 13.58 -8.72 -8.46
C LEU A 147 13.16 -9.89 -7.58
N ALA A 148 13.46 -9.80 -6.29
CA ALA A 148 13.06 -10.79 -5.32
C ALA A 148 12.95 -10.20 -3.91
N ASP A 149 12.11 -10.82 -3.10
CA ASP A 149 12.11 -10.69 -1.66
C ASP A 149 12.26 -12.05 -0.97
N LEU A 150 13.01 -12.09 0.14
CA LEU A 150 13.18 -13.24 1.00
C LEU A 150 12.61 -12.92 2.37
N SER A 151 11.72 -13.77 2.86
CA SER A 151 11.19 -13.69 4.21
C SER A 151 11.93 -14.64 5.14
N TYR A 152 12.27 -14.14 6.32
CA TYR A 152 12.96 -14.89 7.38
C TYR A 152 12.08 -14.89 8.63
N GLY A 153 12.06 -15.99 9.36
CA GLY A 153 11.44 -16.09 10.67
C GLY A 153 12.31 -15.56 11.79
N ASP A 154 11.78 -15.62 13.00
CA ASP A 154 12.46 -15.23 14.24
C ASP A 154 13.73 -16.06 14.52
N ASP A 155 13.80 -17.30 14.02
CA ASP A 155 14.98 -18.15 14.07
C ASP A 155 16.06 -17.80 13.03
N GLY A 156 15.85 -16.76 12.22
CA GLY A 156 16.74 -16.29 11.17
C GLY A 156 16.82 -17.18 9.93
N LYS A 157 15.93 -18.18 9.81
CA LYS A 157 15.86 -19.04 8.62
C LYS A 157 14.87 -18.51 7.60
N VAL A 158 15.19 -18.74 6.33
CA VAL A 158 14.29 -18.41 5.23
C VAL A 158 12.98 -19.20 5.36
N ILE A 159 11.86 -18.48 5.35
CA ILE A 159 10.51 -19.05 5.32
C ILE A 159 10.03 -19.18 3.88
N SER A 160 10.22 -18.11 3.10
CA SER A 160 9.75 -18.06 1.72
C SER A 160 10.61 -17.11 0.88
N ARG A 161 10.50 -17.27 -0.42
CA ARG A 161 11.08 -16.38 -1.42
C ARG A 161 10.04 -16.07 -2.48
N THR A 162 9.88 -14.79 -2.81
CA THR A 162 9.06 -14.34 -3.94
C THR A 162 9.98 -13.80 -5.02
N GLU A 163 9.76 -14.18 -6.27
CA GLU A 163 10.49 -13.70 -7.44
C GLU A 163 9.55 -13.01 -8.42
N HIS A 164 10.03 -11.91 -8.98
CA HIS A 164 9.33 -11.10 -9.95
C HIS A 164 10.07 -11.09 -11.29
N SER A 165 9.33 -11.17 -12.39
CA SER A 165 9.86 -10.98 -13.74
C SER A 165 9.07 -9.91 -14.47
N TYR A 166 9.73 -9.18 -15.35
CA TYR A 166 9.15 -8.03 -16.04
C TYR A 166 9.36 -8.13 -17.55
N ASP A 167 8.45 -7.54 -18.30
CA ASP A 167 8.64 -7.31 -19.74
C ASP A 167 9.55 -6.09 -20.01
N ALA A 168 9.77 -5.80 -21.29
CA ALA A 168 10.59 -4.66 -21.68
C ALA A 168 9.99 -3.29 -21.30
N ASN A 169 8.69 -3.23 -21.01
CA ASN A 169 8.01 -2.01 -20.60
C ASN A 169 7.99 -1.86 -19.07
N GLY A 170 8.54 -2.82 -18.31
CA GLY A 170 8.56 -2.82 -16.87
C GLY A 170 7.28 -3.37 -16.21
N ASN A 171 6.37 -3.98 -16.96
CA ASN A 171 5.18 -4.60 -16.41
C ASN A 171 5.50 -5.99 -15.86
N ALA A 172 4.99 -6.31 -14.67
CA ALA A 172 5.23 -7.59 -14.03
C ALA A 172 4.55 -8.73 -14.83
N VAL A 173 5.34 -9.59 -15.47
CA VAL A 173 4.83 -10.73 -16.26
C VAL A 173 4.77 -12.02 -15.46
N LYS A 174 5.57 -12.15 -14.41
CA LYS A 174 5.53 -13.35 -13.56
C LYS A 174 5.85 -13.01 -12.11
N LEU A 175 5.06 -13.63 -11.22
CA LEU A 175 5.32 -13.70 -9.78
C LEU A 175 5.42 -15.17 -9.41
N SER A 176 6.45 -15.58 -8.68
CA SER A 176 6.63 -16.96 -8.22
C SER A 176 6.96 -16.97 -6.74
N VAL A 177 6.25 -17.77 -5.96
CA VAL A 177 6.45 -17.96 -4.53
C VAL A 177 7.01 -19.34 -4.26
N TYR A 178 8.09 -19.39 -3.49
CA TYR A 178 8.81 -20.61 -3.12
C TYR A 178 8.81 -20.78 -1.60
N ASN A 179 8.76 -22.01 -1.14
CA ASN A 179 8.94 -22.35 0.27
C ASN A 179 10.42 -22.30 0.69
N ALA A 180 10.68 -22.48 1.98
CA ALA A 180 12.01 -22.49 2.57
C ALA A 180 13.00 -23.49 1.90
N LYS A 181 12.49 -24.59 1.30
CA LYS A 181 13.31 -25.60 0.62
C LYS A 181 13.50 -25.34 -0.87
N GLY A 182 13.00 -24.20 -1.38
CA GLY A 182 13.06 -23.85 -2.79
C GLY A 182 11.99 -24.52 -3.67
N GLY A 183 11.03 -25.22 -3.07
CA GLY A 183 9.89 -25.78 -3.79
C GLY A 183 8.90 -24.67 -4.17
N LEU A 184 8.44 -24.68 -5.42
CA LEU A 184 7.43 -23.72 -5.90
C LEU A 184 6.10 -23.99 -5.17
N ILE A 185 5.57 -22.96 -4.52
CA ILE A 185 4.25 -22.97 -3.87
C ILE A 185 3.18 -22.53 -4.87
N SER A 186 3.41 -21.39 -5.52
CA SER A 186 2.49 -20.81 -6.49
C SER A 186 3.21 -19.94 -7.49
N SER A 187 2.63 -19.77 -8.66
CA SER A 187 3.04 -18.71 -9.58
C SER A 187 1.85 -18.12 -10.31
N THR A 188 1.97 -16.84 -10.65
CA THR A 188 1.00 -16.12 -11.47
C THR A 188 1.74 -15.59 -12.69
N LEU A 189 1.16 -15.82 -13.87
CA LEU A 189 1.63 -15.30 -15.15
C LEU A 189 0.65 -14.25 -15.64
N ASN A 190 1.15 -13.08 -16.00
CA ASN A 190 0.39 -12.00 -16.62
C ASN A 190 0.81 -11.85 -18.08
N GLU A 191 -0.14 -11.96 -18.98
CA GLU A 191 0.06 -11.73 -20.40
C GLU A 191 -0.55 -10.39 -20.80
N TYR A 192 0.29 -9.50 -21.31
CA TYR A 192 -0.11 -8.17 -21.75
C TYR A 192 -0.17 -8.08 -23.26
N THR A 193 -1.17 -7.35 -23.78
CA THR A 193 -1.16 -6.83 -25.13
C THR A 193 -1.21 -5.31 -25.09
N TYR A 194 -0.56 -4.67 -26.03
CA TYR A 194 -0.39 -3.22 -26.09
C TYR A 194 -1.06 -2.64 -27.37
N ASP A 195 -1.43 -1.38 -27.30
CA ASP A 195 -1.81 -0.60 -28.49
C ASP A 195 -0.56 -0.02 -29.20
N ASP A 196 -0.77 0.66 -30.30
CA ASP A 196 0.32 1.25 -31.10
C ASP A 196 1.06 2.38 -30.37
N TYR A 197 0.55 2.86 -29.24
CA TYR A 197 1.17 3.88 -28.38
C TYR A 197 1.89 3.29 -27.16
N GLY A 198 1.88 1.96 -27.01
CA GLY A 198 2.49 1.27 -25.89
C GLY A 198 1.61 1.19 -24.62
N ASN A 199 0.34 1.58 -24.68
CA ASN A 199 -0.57 1.43 -23.55
C ASN A 199 -1.10 0.00 -23.47
N ILE A 200 -1.27 -0.51 -22.24
CA ILE A 200 -1.84 -1.84 -22.03
C ILE A 200 -3.28 -1.87 -22.57
N LYS A 201 -3.55 -2.76 -23.54
CA LYS A 201 -4.86 -3.00 -24.11
C LYS A 201 -5.58 -4.16 -23.41
N ARG A 202 -4.83 -5.17 -22.98
CA ARG A 202 -5.36 -6.34 -22.28
C ARG A 202 -4.32 -6.89 -21.32
N CYS A 203 -4.76 -7.35 -20.17
CA CYS A 203 -4.01 -8.19 -19.25
C CYS A 203 -4.82 -9.48 -19.00
N ALA A 204 -4.21 -10.64 -19.20
CA ALA A 204 -4.78 -11.93 -18.83
C ALA A 204 -3.89 -12.60 -17.76
N VAL A 205 -4.53 -13.18 -16.76
CA VAL A 205 -3.85 -13.82 -15.62
C VAL A 205 -4.04 -15.32 -15.71
N THR A 206 -2.96 -16.09 -15.49
CA THR A 206 -2.97 -17.54 -15.37
C THR A 206 -2.21 -17.95 -14.12
N HIS A 207 -2.74 -18.90 -13.36
CA HIS A 207 -2.11 -19.43 -12.14
C HIS A 207 -1.35 -20.73 -12.41
N SER A 208 -0.45 -21.11 -11.49
CA SER A 208 0.41 -22.31 -11.64
C SER A 208 -0.35 -23.65 -11.73
N ASP A 209 -1.58 -23.69 -11.24
CA ASP A 209 -2.48 -24.85 -11.38
C ASP A 209 -3.19 -24.89 -12.73
N GLY A 210 -2.89 -23.95 -13.63
CA GLY A 210 -3.54 -23.81 -14.95
C GLY A 210 -4.90 -23.10 -14.90
N SER A 211 -5.39 -22.72 -13.73
CA SER A 211 -6.62 -21.95 -13.62
C SER A 211 -6.42 -20.55 -14.22
N LYS A 212 -7.49 -20.04 -14.84
CA LYS A 212 -7.50 -18.68 -15.38
C LYS A 212 -7.97 -17.70 -14.30
N GLY A 213 -7.16 -16.68 -14.06
CA GLY A 213 -7.54 -15.53 -13.26
C GLY A 213 -8.35 -14.50 -14.07
N THR A 214 -8.43 -13.30 -13.54
CA THR A 214 -9.16 -12.20 -14.16
C THR A 214 -8.50 -11.78 -15.50
N THR A 215 -9.33 -11.54 -16.50
CA THR A 215 -8.91 -10.85 -17.74
C THR A 215 -9.45 -9.44 -17.71
N THR A 216 -8.56 -8.44 -17.77
CA THR A 216 -8.92 -7.02 -17.81
C THR A 216 -8.65 -6.48 -19.22
N GLN A 217 -9.62 -5.75 -19.76
CA GLN A 217 -9.48 -5.01 -21.01
C GLN A 217 -9.56 -3.52 -20.74
N TYR A 218 -8.69 -2.75 -21.41
CA TYR A 218 -8.61 -1.30 -21.29
C TYR A 218 -9.02 -0.66 -22.61
N LYS A 219 -9.76 0.43 -22.55
CA LYS A 219 -10.10 1.28 -23.68
C LYS A 219 -9.49 2.66 -23.44
N TRP A 220 -8.64 3.10 -24.36
CA TRP A 220 -8.01 4.42 -24.31
C TRP A 220 -8.71 5.35 -25.30
N GLU A 221 -9.00 6.56 -24.86
CA GLU A 221 -9.55 7.63 -25.70
C GLU A 221 -8.50 8.73 -25.79
N TYR A 222 -8.10 9.05 -27.01
CA TYR A 222 -7.09 10.05 -27.28
C TYR A 222 -7.77 11.32 -27.75
N THR A 223 -7.66 12.41 -26.98
CA THR A 223 -8.08 13.74 -27.43
C THR A 223 -6.98 14.34 -28.28
N LYS A 224 -7.32 14.76 -29.49
CA LYS A 224 -6.41 15.59 -30.29
C LYS A 224 -6.28 16.94 -29.57
N GLY A 225 -5.08 17.25 -29.06
CA GLY A 225 -4.72 18.59 -28.58
C GLY A 225 -4.67 19.60 -29.71
#